data_61adc51630f015002c60f862b8e891db
#
_entry.id   61adc51630f015002c60f862b8e891db
#
_cell.length_a   1.000
_cell.length_b   1.000
_cell.length_c   1.000
_cell.angle_alpha   90.00
_cell.angle_beta   90.00
_cell.angle_gamma   90.00
#
_symmetry.space_group_name_H-M   'P 1'
#
loop_
_entity.id
_entity.type
_entity.pdbx_description
1 polymer ?
#
loop_
_entity_poly.entity_id
_entity_poly.type
_entity_poly.pdbx_seq_one_letter_code
_entity_poly.pdbx_strand_id
1 'polypeptide(L)'
;MYEELIEQTEKAIDLSMNWAKRGWKVTFGPRQTNVSSLEEAEELDKTFVYRDEAVNYWKQARLTGYDAGISGQKALEALKNEDLKNAEDHLYFCQYIEKPFAEASKTWGALHSAVKEKISDGG
;
A
#
# COMPACT_ATOMS: atom_id res chain seq x y z
N MET A 1 0.92 23.14 1.66
CA MET A 1 0.84 23.14 3.13
C MET A 1 1.30 21.83 3.76
N TYR A 2 1.04 20.68 3.20
CA TYR A 2 1.44 19.39 3.80
C TYR A 2 2.52 18.70 2.98
N GLU A 3 3.49 19.47 2.48
CA GLU A 3 4.53 19.00 1.55
C GLU A 3 5.31 17.80 2.10
N GLU A 4 5.67 17.82 3.38
CA GLU A 4 6.42 16.72 4.00
C GLU A 4 5.58 15.45 4.07
N LEU A 5 4.32 15.56 4.49
CA LEU A 5 3.40 14.42 4.54
C LEU A 5 3.12 13.88 3.15
N ILE A 6 2.99 14.74 2.16
CA ILE A 6 2.79 14.37 0.76
C ILE A 6 4.00 13.58 0.25
N GLU A 7 5.21 14.09 0.48
CA GLU A 7 6.44 13.41 0.08
C GLU A 7 6.59 12.04 0.74
N GLN A 8 6.35 11.97 2.05
CA GLN A 8 6.43 10.71 2.80
C GLN A 8 5.38 9.70 2.33
N THR A 9 4.19 10.18 1.98
CA THR A 9 3.12 9.32 1.47
C THR A 9 3.49 8.78 0.09
N GLU A 10 4.07 9.60 -0.79
CA GLU A 10 4.56 9.16 -2.09
C GLU A 10 5.61 8.04 -1.94
N LYS A 11 6.55 8.20 -1.00
CA LYS A 11 7.57 7.18 -0.71
C LYS A 11 6.94 5.89 -0.19
N ALA A 12 5.94 5.98 0.68
CA ALA A 12 5.26 4.82 1.22
C ALA A 12 4.48 4.06 0.13
N ILE A 13 3.84 4.80 -0.79
CA ILE A 13 3.17 4.21 -1.95
C ILE A 13 4.19 3.43 -2.79
N ASP A 14 5.34 4.04 -3.10
CA ASP A 14 6.39 3.40 -3.88
C ASP A 14 6.91 2.13 -3.21
N LEU A 15 7.11 2.16 -1.89
CA LEU A 15 7.54 0.98 -1.14
C LEU A 15 6.52 -0.15 -1.24
N SER A 16 5.24 0.13 -1.05
CA SER A 16 4.18 -0.87 -1.15
C SER A 16 4.06 -1.42 -2.57
N MET A 17 4.12 -0.56 -3.58
CA MET A 17 4.04 -0.99 -4.97
C MET A 17 5.27 -1.80 -5.38
N ASN A 18 6.46 -1.43 -4.92
CA ASN A 18 7.68 -2.18 -5.19
C ASN A 18 7.65 -3.55 -4.51
N TRP A 19 7.11 -3.62 -3.30
CA TRP A 19 6.92 -4.87 -2.58
C TRP A 19 5.96 -5.79 -3.33
N ALA A 20 4.87 -5.22 -3.85
CA ALA A 20 3.90 -5.94 -4.65
C ALA A 20 4.53 -6.50 -5.95
N LYS A 21 5.33 -5.68 -6.64
CA LYS A 21 6.04 -6.10 -7.86
C LYS A 21 7.03 -7.22 -7.55
N ARG A 22 7.71 -7.16 -6.42
CA ARG A 22 8.63 -8.22 -6.00
C ARG A 22 7.89 -9.53 -5.74
N GLY A 23 6.77 -9.48 -5.05
CA GLY A 23 5.91 -10.64 -4.83
C GLY A 23 5.42 -11.24 -6.13
N TRP A 24 5.02 -10.40 -7.07
CA TRP A 24 4.63 -10.81 -8.40
C TRP A 24 5.75 -11.55 -9.13
N LYS A 25 6.95 -10.97 -9.11
CA LYS A 25 8.13 -11.54 -9.77
C LYS A 25 8.50 -12.91 -9.18
N VAL A 26 8.44 -13.05 -7.88
CA VAL A 26 8.72 -14.31 -7.20
C VAL A 26 7.68 -15.39 -7.56
N THR A 27 6.41 -14.99 -7.65
CA THR A 27 5.30 -15.92 -7.90
C THR A 27 5.23 -16.37 -9.35
N PHE A 28 5.35 -15.44 -10.29
CA PHE A 28 5.06 -15.69 -11.71
C PHE A 28 6.28 -15.61 -12.62
N GLY A 29 7.43 -15.16 -12.08
CA GLY A 29 8.66 -15.03 -12.85
C GLY A 29 8.79 -13.69 -13.58
N PRO A 30 9.97 -13.44 -14.19
CA PRO A 30 10.28 -12.13 -14.77
C PRO A 30 9.42 -11.69 -15.94
N ARG A 31 8.79 -12.64 -16.63
CA ARG A 31 7.97 -12.34 -17.82
C ARG A 31 6.62 -11.72 -17.51
N GLN A 32 6.18 -11.80 -16.25
CA GLN A 32 4.86 -11.34 -15.85
C GLN A 32 4.93 -10.34 -14.71
N THR A 33 5.90 -9.43 -14.78
CA THR A 33 6.09 -8.41 -13.77
C THR A 33 5.26 -7.15 -13.98
N ASN A 34 4.69 -7.00 -15.16
CA ASN A 34 3.93 -5.80 -15.50
C ASN A 34 2.44 -6.03 -15.25
N VAL A 35 2.03 -5.64 -14.06
CA VAL A 35 0.62 -5.65 -13.69
C VAL A 35 0.18 -4.19 -13.53
N SER A 36 -0.83 -3.79 -14.28
CA SER A 36 -1.29 -2.41 -14.31
C SER A 36 -2.38 -2.11 -13.30
N SER A 37 -3.00 -3.14 -12.71
CA SER A 37 -4.08 -2.95 -11.75
C SER A 37 -4.21 -4.13 -10.80
N LEU A 38 -4.86 -3.89 -9.66
CA LEU A 38 -5.20 -4.94 -8.70
C LEU A 38 -6.10 -6.00 -9.34
N GLU A 39 -7.04 -5.57 -10.17
CA GLU A 39 -7.95 -6.47 -10.88
C GLU A 39 -7.22 -7.45 -11.79
N GLU A 40 -6.23 -6.96 -12.54
CA GLU A 40 -5.39 -7.80 -13.38
C GLU A 40 -4.60 -8.81 -12.55
N ALA A 41 -4.05 -8.37 -11.41
CA ALA A 41 -3.32 -9.24 -10.48
C ALA A 41 -4.24 -10.35 -9.95
N GLU A 42 -5.46 -10.01 -9.56
CA GLU A 42 -6.45 -10.98 -9.06
C GLU A 42 -6.86 -11.99 -10.12
N GLU A 43 -7.05 -11.56 -11.36
CA GLU A 43 -7.40 -12.46 -12.46
C GLU A 43 -6.29 -13.48 -12.71
N LEU A 44 -5.04 -13.02 -12.73
CA LEU A 44 -3.90 -13.92 -12.91
C LEU A 44 -3.74 -14.88 -11.75
N ASP A 45 -4.03 -14.43 -10.53
CA ASP A 45 -3.99 -15.28 -9.33
C ASP A 45 -4.89 -16.51 -9.45
N LYS A 46 -6.05 -16.36 -10.06
CA LYS A 46 -7.00 -17.46 -10.25
C LYS A 46 -6.46 -18.58 -11.13
N THR A 47 -5.46 -18.28 -11.95
CA THR A 47 -4.88 -19.24 -12.89
C THR A 47 -3.74 -20.06 -12.31
N PHE A 48 -3.29 -19.76 -11.09
CA PHE A 48 -2.14 -20.42 -10.48
C PHE A 48 -2.53 -21.20 -9.22
N VAL A 49 -1.83 -22.32 -9.04
CA VAL A 49 -1.98 -23.15 -7.84
C VAL A 49 -0.76 -22.93 -6.95
N TYR A 50 -0.98 -22.43 -5.75
CA TYR A 50 0.07 -22.17 -4.77
C TYR A 50 0.29 -23.43 -3.93
N ARG A 51 1.50 -24.00 -4.01
CA ARG A 51 1.80 -25.31 -3.41
C ARG A 51 2.65 -25.24 -2.14
N ASP A 52 3.26 -24.09 -1.84
CA ASP A 52 4.03 -23.95 -0.62
C ASP A 52 3.79 -22.60 0.05
N GLU A 53 4.15 -22.52 1.34
CA GLU A 53 3.92 -21.36 2.18
C GLU A 53 4.72 -20.13 1.74
N ALA A 54 5.93 -20.33 1.20
CA ALA A 54 6.74 -19.21 0.73
C ALA A 54 6.08 -18.51 -0.45
N VAL A 55 5.56 -19.28 -1.40
CA VAL A 55 4.83 -18.72 -2.55
C VAL A 55 3.56 -18.01 -2.08
N ASN A 56 2.87 -18.60 -1.11
CA ASN A 56 1.66 -18.02 -0.56
C ASN A 56 1.95 -16.70 0.17
N TYR A 57 3.08 -16.62 0.91
CA TYR A 57 3.53 -15.39 1.54
C TYR A 57 3.74 -14.28 0.50
N TRP A 58 4.42 -14.56 -0.59
CA TRP A 58 4.66 -13.58 -1.66
C TRP A 58 3.38 -13.19 -2.39
N LYS A 59 2.41 -14.12 -2.49
CA LYS A 59 1.07 -13.81 -3.00
C LYS A 59 0.40 -12.74 -2.13
N GLN A 60 0.44 -12.92 -0.80
CA GLN A 60 -0.13 -11.95 0.12
C GLN A 60 0.57 -10.60 0.01
N ALA A 61 1.91 -10.59 -0.04
CA ALA A 61 2.68 -9.36 -0.20
C ALA A 61 2.28 -8.60 -1.47
N ARG A 62 2.07 -9.32 -2.56
CA ARG A 62 1.63 -8.73 -3.83
C ARG A 62 0.26 -8.09 -3.72
N LEU A 63 -0.72 -8.82 -3.19
CA LEU A 63 -2.10 -8.35 -3.08
C LEU A 63 -2.22 -7.17 -2.10
N THR A 64 -1.65 -7.31 -0.92
CA THR A 64 -1.72 -6.25 0.09
C THR A 64 -0.94 -5.00 -0.33
N GLY A 65 0.20 -5.18 -1.00
CA GLY A 65 1.01 -4.08 -1.49
C GLY A 65 0.28 -3.24 -2.53
N TYR A 66 -0.40 -3.87 -3.48
CA TYR A 66 -1.21 -3.14 -4.47
C TYR A 66 -2.39 -2.43 -3.80
N ASP A 67 -3.08 -3.11 -2.91
CA ASP A 67 -4.26 -2.56 -2.23
C ASP A 67 -3.87 -1.34 -1.37
N ALA A 68 -2.79 -1.47 -0.61
CA ALA A 68 -2.24 -0.36 0.17
C ALA A 68 -1.78 0.79 -0.74
N GLY A 69 -1.15 0.47 -1.87
CA GLY A 69 -0.71 1.49 -2.83
C GLY A 69 -1.88 2.30 -3.39
N ILE A 70 -2.98 1.65 -3.73
CA ILE A 70 -4.19 2.31 -4.24
C ILE A 70 -4.80 3.20 -3.15
N SER A 71 -4.94 2.69 -1.93
CA SER A 71 -5.46 3.48 -0.81
C SER A 71 -4.53 4.63 -0.45
N GLY A 72 -3.22 4.40 -0.55
CA GLY A 72 -2.22 5.44 -0.36
C GLY A 72 -2.35 6.57 -1.37
N GLN A 73 -2.65 6.26 -2.63
CA GLN A 73 -2.90 7.28 -3.65
C GLN A 73 -4.14 8.11 -3.32
N LYS A 74 -5.17 7.50 -2.76
CA LYS A 74 -6.35 8.23 -2.29
C LYS A 74 -6.02 9.14 -1.12
N ALA A 75 -5.17 8.67 -0.19
CA ALA A 75 -4.69 9.51 0.91
C ALA A 75 -3.86 10.69 0.39
N LEU A 76 -2.99 10.44 -0.60
CA LEU A 76 -2.19 11.48 -1.24
C LEU A 76 -3.07 12.57 -1.85
N GLU A 77 -4.08 12.17 -2.60
CA GLU A 77 -5.04 13.10 -3.20
C GLU A 77 -5.75 13.93 -2.13
N ALA A 78 -6.17 13.29 -1.04
CA ALA A 78 -6.82 13.97 0.08
C ALA A 78 -5.88 14.99 0.73
N LEU A 79 -4.59 14.65 0.91
CA LEU A 79 -3.59 15.58 1.45
C LEU A 79 -3.39 16.79 0.54
N LYS A 80 -3.34 16.57 -0.77
CA LYS A 80 -3.22 17.66 -1.75
C LYS A 80 -4.43 18.59 -1.73
N ASN A 81 -5.58 18.07 -1.40
CA ASN A 81 -6.83 18.83 -1.27
C ASN A 81 -7.06 19.34 0.16
N GLU A 82 -6.09 19.17 1.05
CA GLU A 82 -6.16 19.58 2.46
C GLU A 82 -7.32 18.93 3.22
N ASP A 83 -7.76 17.76 2.78
CA ASP A 83 -8.80 16.97 3.42
C ASP A 83 -8.16 15.94 4.37
N LEU A 84 -7.75 16.39 5.55
CA LEU A 84 -7.02 15.58 6.51
C LEU A 84 -7.83 14.38 7.02
N LYS A 85 -9.13 14.56 7.20
CA LYS A 85 -9.98 13.48 7.71
C LYS A 85 -10.04 12.31 6.73
N ASN A 86 -10.20 12.60 5.45
CA ASN A 86 -10.22 11.58 4.41
C ASN A 86 -8.84 10.93 4.24
N ALA A 87 -7.77 11.73 4.35
CA ALA A 87 -6.41 11.21 4.34
C ALA A 87 -6.18 10.23 5.50
N GLU A 88 -6.63 10.58 6.71
CA GLU A 88 -6.52 9.72 7.89
C GLU A 88 -7.19 8.37 7.64
N ASP A 89 -8.40 8.38 7.11
CA ASP A 89 -9.17 7.15 6.89
C ASP A 89 -8.45 6.22 5.91
N HIS A 90 -7.92 6.74 4.82
CA HIS A 90 -7.18 5.93 3.85
C HIS A 90 -5.84 5.43 4.38
N LEU A 91 -5.14 6.24 5.18
CA LEU A 91 -3.87 5.82 5.80
C LEU A 91 -4.10 4.73 6.84
N TYR A 92 -5.17 4.81 7.61
CA TYR A 92 -5.55 3.75 8.54
C TYR A 92 -5.78 2.43 7.80
N PHE A 93 -6.48 2.49 6.68
CA PHE A 93 -6.75 1.32 5.85
C PHE A 93 -5.45 0.70 5.32
N CYS A 94 -4.50 1.53 4.86
CA CYS A 94 -3.19 1.07 4.41
C CYS A 94 -2.45 0.32 5.52
N GLN A 95 -2.42 0.88 6.72
CA GLN A 95 -1.81 0.26 7.88
C GLN A 95 -2.45 -1.09 8.19
N TYR A 96 -3.76 -1.14 8.16
CA TYR A 96 -4.52 -2.35 8.48
C TYR A 96 -4.24 -3.47 7.47
N ILE A 97 -4.27 -3.16 6.18
CA ILE A 97 -4.04 -4.14 5.12
C ILE A 97 -2.62 -4.70 5.17
N GLU A 98 -1.64 -3.85 5.45
CA GLU A 98 -0.22 -4.24 5.50
C GLU A 98 0.18 -4.85 6.85
N LYS A 99 -0.75 -5.04 7.76
CA LYS A 99 -0.48 -5.54 9.11
C LYS A 99 0.36 -6.83 9.15
N PRO A 100 0.18 -7.79 8.22
CA PRO A 100 1.05 -8.97 8.20
C PRO A 100 2.52 -8.67 7.88
N PHE A 101 2.83 -7.50 7.36
CA PHE A 101 4.17 -7.08 6.96
C PHE A 101 4.60 -5.90 7.83
N ALA A 102 5.31 -6.19 8.90
CA ALA A 102 5.59 -5.25 9.99
C ALA A 102 6.19 -3.92 9.55
N GLU A 103 7.16 -3.93 8.62
CA GLU A 103 7.80 -2.69 8.16
C GLU A 103 6.82 -1.79 7.39
N ALA A 104 6.05 -2.37 6.49
CA ALA A 104 5.05 -1.63 5.73
C ALA A 104 3.97 -1.07 6.65
N SER A 105 3.45 -1.90 7.55
CA SER A 105 2.45 -1.47 8.53
C SER A 105 2.97 -0.33 9.40
N LYS A 106 4.22 -0.41 9.84
CA LYS A 106 4.85 0.63 10.66
C LYS A 106 4.96 1.95 9.88
N THR A 107 5.34 1.88 8.61
CA THR A 107 5.46 3.07 7.75
C THR A 107 4.10 3.76 7.59
N TRP A 108 3.07 3.01 7.26
CA TRP A 108 1.71 3.55 7.12
C TRP A 108 1.17 4.05 8.46
N GLY A 109 1.47 3.33 9.54
CA GLY A 109 1.06 3.73 10.90
C GLY A 109 1.67 5.04 11.33
N ALA A 110 2.94 5.30 11.01
CA ALA A 110 3.61 6.56 11.31
C ALA A 110 2.94 7.72 10.55
N LEU A 111 2.60 7.53 9.29
CA LEU A 111 1.89 8.53 8.50
C LEU A 111 0.48 8.80 9.04
N HIS A 112 -0.23 7.75 9.41
CA HIS A 112 -1.55 7.86 10.02
C HIS A 112 -1.49 8.69 11.30
N SER A 113 -0.52 8.39 12.18
CA SER A 113 -0.33 9.13 13.44
C SER A 113 0.00 10.60 13.19
N ALA A 114 0.85 10.88 12.20
CA ALA A 114 1.23 12.26 11.86
C ALA A 114 0.03 13.07 11.37
N VAL A 115 -0.81 12.48 10.52
CA VAL A 115 -2.04 13.15 10.04
C VAL A 115 -3.01 13.36 11.20
N LYS A 116 -3.14 12.37 12.07
CA LYS A 116 -4.02 12.46 13.23
C LYS A 116 -3.61 13.61 14.17
N GLU A 117 -2.30 13.79 14.37
CA GLU A 117 -1.77 14.94 15.13
C GLU A 117 -2.14 16.26 14.48
N LYS A 118 -2.04 16.36 13.16
CA LYS A 118 -2.40 17.57 12.42
C LYS A 118 -3.88 17.91 12.60
N ILE A 119 -4.75 16.91 12.61
CA ILE A 119 -6.19 17.11 12.86
C ILE A 119 -6.41 17.67 14.27
N SER A 120 -5.74 17.10 15.26
CA SER A 120 -5.86 17.54 16.66
C SER A 120 -5.32 18.97 16.86
N ASP A 121 -4.19 19.30 16.22
CA ASP A 121 -3.57 20.62 16.30
C ASP A 121 -4.39 21.69 15.56
N GLY A 122 -5.05 21.30 14.50
CA GLY A 122 -5.88 22.20 13.70
C GLY A 122 -7.22 22.53 14.31
N GLY A 123 -7.52 21.93 15.43
CA GLY A 123 -8.70 22.26 16.21
C GLY A 123 -9.88 21.57 15.97
#